data_a2a76fea6c8d195ea6341c119196f588
#
_entry.id   a2a76fea6c8d195ea6341c119196f588
#
_cell.length_a   1.000
_cell.length_b   1.000
_cell.length_c   1.000
_cell.angle_alpha   90.00
_cell.angle_beta   90.00
_cell.angle_gamma   90.00
#
_symmetry.space_group_name_H-M   'P 1'
#
loop_
_entity.id
_entity.type
_entity.pdbx_description
1 polymer ?
#
loop_
_entity_poly.entity_id
_entity_poly.type
_entity_poly.pdbx_seq_one_letter_code
_entity_poly.pdbx_strand_id
1 'polypeptide(L)'
;HFIVIFRDVRGAIASMFSRADKNFKAPSTISFLRCWRKQVAFSAMMSESNLFNKRISFIKYENLVSDPEKEIAQLCSDLNIKYSSDMIDTKNFVGLGTNIKQWVPNSGYVDVPRTGIFNGSIERWRETLDETMISFIEFIAGPELKYLGYDLVNRDNYSKPKKRFYNIILEENNNSLGWRTDNNDAALDFSFEILRHFCLANNLDDLNIIKRFFLFPKIPFL
;
A
#
# COMPACT_ATOMS: atom_id res chain seq x y z
N HIS A 1 -4.45 -21.10 -2.47
CA HIS A 1 -3.55 -20.13 -3.08
C HIS A 1 -3.90 -18.73 -2.60
N PHE A 2 -2.91 -17.89 -2.34
CA PHE A 2 -3.09 -16.50 -1.91
C PHE A 2 -2.71 -15.59 -3.08
N ILE A 3 -3.55 -14.61 -3.35
CA ILE A 3 -3.27 -13.56 -4.34
C ILE A 3 -3.08 -12.27 -3.57
N VAL A 4 -1.92 -11.65 -3.69
CA VAL A 4 -1.59 -10.40 -3.01
C VAL A 4 -1.41 -9.32 -4.07
N ILE A 5 -2.25 -8.29 -3.99
CA ILE A 5 -2.17 -7.15 -4.89
C ILE A 5 -1.47 -6.00 -4.15
N PHE A 6 -0.33 -5.58 -4.69
CA PHE A 6 0.39 -4.39 -4.22
C PHE A 6 0.08 -3.20 -5.13
N ARG A 7 -0.02 -2.05 -4.52
CA ARG A 7 -0.13 -0.76 -5.21
C ARG A 7 0.91 0.18 -4.62
N ASP A 8 1.44 1.10 -5.43
CA ASP A 8 2.21 2.21 -4.93
C ASP A 8 1.44 2.90 -3.80
N VAL A 9 2.02 2.90 -2.60
CA VAL A 9 1.32 3.42 -1.42
C VAL A 9 1.04 4.92 -1.53
N ARG A 10 1.83 5.67 -2.31
CA ARG A 10 1.57 7.08 -2.63
C ARG A 10 0.25 7.22 -3.40
N GLY A 11 0.05 6.34 -4.40
CA GLY A 11 -1.21 6.26 -5.15
C GLY A 11 -2.40 5.82 -4.30
N ALA A 12 -2.19 4.92 -3.34
CA ALA A 12 -3.23 4.50 -2.41
C ALA A 12 -3.67 5.66 -1.49
N ILE A 13 -2.71 6.40 -0.91
CA ILE A 13 -2.97 7.56 -0.04
C ILE A 13 -3.65 8.69 -0.82
N ALA A 14 -3.17 9.03 -2.01
CA ALA A 14 -3.81 10.03 -2.86
C ALA A 14 -5.28 9.68 -3.16
N SER A 15 -5.56 8.39 -3.39
CA SER A 15 -6.93 7.91 -3.56
C SER A 15 -7.79 8.02 -2.31
N MET A 16 -7.20 7.83 -1.12
CA MET A 16 -7.90 8.02 0.15
C MET A 16 -8.26 9.49 0.38
N PHE A 17 -7.33 10.40 0.14
CA PHE A 17 -7.57 11.85 0.29
C PHE A 17 -8.67 12.35 -0.64
N SER A 18 -8.71 11.86 -1.89
CA SER A 18 -9.79 12.23 -2.82
C SER A 18 -11.18 11.72 -2.39
N ARG A 19 -11.27 10.79 -1.45
CA ARG A 19 -12.55 10.30 -0.89
C ARG A 19 -12.96 10.99 0.41
N ALA A 20 -12.03 11.66 1.09
CA ALA A 20 -12.28 12.26 2.40
C ALA A 20 -13.42 13.27 2.40
N ASP A 21 -13.63 13.99 1.29
CA ASP A 21 -14.69 15.00 1.14
C ASP A 21 -16.12 14.41 1.08
N LYS A 22 -16.26 13.08 1.04
CA LYS A 22 -17.55 12.39 0.90
C LYS A 22 -17.97 11.63 2.17
N ASN A 23 -17.79 12.20 3.35
CA ASN A 23 -18.08 11.54 4.64
C ASN A 23 -17.23 10.29 4.94
N PHE A 24 -16.17 10.07 4.18
CA PHE A 24 -15.22 9.01 4.47
C PHE A 24 -14.11 9.58 5.37
N LYS A 25 -14.05 9.10 6.62
CA LYS A 25 -12.92 9.41 7.49
C LYS A 25 -11.72 8.59 7.04
N ALA A 26 -10.74 9.24 6.41
CA ALA A 26 -9.50 8.58 6.06
C ALA A 26 -8.79 8.06 7.32
N PRO A 27 -8.24 6.85 7.31
CA PRO A 27 -7.39 6.40 8.41
C PRO A 27 -6.16 7.31 8.53
N SER A 28 -5.57 7.36 9.73
CA SER A 28 -4.30 8.05 9.93
C SER A 28 -3.27 7.61 8.90
N THR A 29 -2.62 8.56 8.26
CA THR A 29 -1.65 8.30 7.19
C THR A 29 -0.52 7.41 7.67
N ILE A 30 0.03 7.70 8.85
CA ILE A 30 1.13 6.89 9.40
C ILE A 30 0.68 5.46 9.73
N SER A 31 -0.51 5.30 10.27
CA SER A 31 -1.07 3.97 10.56
C SER A 31 -1.28 3.15 9.29
N PHE A 32 -1.82 3.78 8.24
CA PHE A 32 -2.01 3.13 6.95
C PHE A 32 -0.66 2.71 6.35
N LEU A 33 0.32 3.61 6.36
CA LEU A 33 1.67 3.34 5.86
C LEU A 33 2.32 2.18 6.60
N ARG A 34 2.22 2.15 7.92
CA ARG A 34 2.79 1.07 8.74
C ARG A 34 2.09 -0.27 8.47
N CYS A 35 0.78 -0.27 8.29
CA CYS A 35 0.05 -1.47 7.90
C CYS A 35 0.47 -1.96 6.51
N TRP A 36 0.51 -1.07 5.52
CA TRP A 36 0.92 -1.40 4.16
C TRP A 36 2.36 -1.96 4.14
N ARG A 37 3.29 -1.29 4.79
CA ARG A 37 4.69 -1.71 4.90
C ARG A 37 4.81 -3.12 5.52
N LYS A 38 4.09 -3.35 6.63
CA LYS A 38 4.08 -4.65 7.30
C LYS A 38 3.49 -5.75 6.42
N GLN A 39 2.46 -5.45 5.64
CA GLN A 39 1.89 -6.40 4.69
C GLN A 39 2.91 -6.78 3.62
N VAL A 40 3.67 -5.83 3.07
CA VAL A 40 4.73 -6.11 2.10
C VAL A 40 5.79 -7.02 2.73
N ALA A 41 6.33 -6.64 3.88
CA ALA A 41 7.36 -7.41 4.58
C ALA A 41 6.88 -8.83 4.94
N PHE A 42 5.65 -8.95 5.45
CA PHE A 42 5.06 -10.25 5.79
C PHE A 42 4.87 -11.12 4.55
N SER A 43 4.34 -10.56 3.46
CA SER A 43 4.13 -11.30 2.22
C SER A 43 5.44 -11.78 1.60
N ALA A 44 6.50 -10.95 1.64
CA ALA A 44 7.84 -11.34 1.23
C ALA A 44 8.37 -12.52 2.06
N MET A 45 8.24 -12.44 3.38
CA MET A 45 8.63 -13.51 4.30
C MET A 45 7.85 -14.81 4.04
N MET A 46 6.54 -14.72 3.78
CA MET A 46 5.70 -15.88 3.50
C MET A 46 6.04 -16.52 2.16
N SER A 47 6.41 -15.76 1.14
CA SER A 47 6.79 -16.31 -0.16
C SER A 47 8.03 -17.21 -0.10
N GLU A 48 8.94 -16.95 0.84
CA GLU A 48 10.15 -17.73 1.08
C GLU A 48 9.91 -18.95 1.99
N SER A 49 8.75 -18.99 2.64
CA SER A 49 8.41 -20.08 3.54
C SER A 49 8.05 -21.36 2.77
N ASN A 50 8.66 -22.48 3.15
CA ASN A 50 8.32 -23.78 2.58
C ASN A 50 6.84 -24.15 2.74
N LEU A 51 6.15 -23.58 3.73
CA LEU A 51 4.71 -23.81 3.95
C LEU A 51 3.84 -23.18 2.86
N PHE A 52 4.32 -22.07 2.26
CA PHE A 52 3.57 -21.30 1.27
C PHE A 52 4.19 -21.34 -0.12
N ASN A 53 5.26 -22.11 -0.32
CA ASN A 53 5.95 -22.22 -1.60
C ASN A 53 4.95 -22.51 -2.73
N LYS A 54 5.00 -21.68 -3.78
CA LYS A 54 4.09 -21.71 -4.94
C LYS A 54 2.59 -21.53 -4.62
N ARG A 55 2.25 -21.02 -3.45
CA ARG A 55 0.86 -20.75 -3.05
C ARG A 55 0.57 -19.25 -2.89
N ILE A 56 1.52 -18.38 -3.29
CA ILE A 56 1.36 -16.93 -3.26
C ILE A 56 1.71 -16.38 -4.63
N SER A 57 0.80 -15.65 -5.24
CA SER A 57 1.05 -14.85 -6.44
C SER A 57 0.98 -13.37 -6.09
N PHE A 58 1.95 -12.60 -6.58
CA PHE A 58 2.01 -11.16 -6.40
C PHE A 58 1.61 -10.45 -7.68
N ILE A 59 0.71 -9.50 -7.56
CA ILE A 59 0.27 -8.65 -8.67
C ILE A 59 0.52 -7.20 -8.30
N LYS A 60 1.17 -6.46 -9.19
CA LYS A 60 1.19 -4.99 -9.08
C LYS A 60 -0.09 -4.42 -9.69
N TYR A 61 -0.77 -3.59 -8.91
CA TYR A 61 -1.99 -2.89 -9.37
C TYR A 61 -1.73 -2.13 -10.68
N GLU A 62 -0.58 -1.47 -10.78
CA GLU A 62 -0.18 -0.69 -11.95
C GLU A 62 -0.06 -1.56 -13.20
N ASN A 63 0.53 -2.74 -13.10
CA ASN A 63 0.60 -3.71 -14.20
C ASN A 63 -0.81 -4.20 -14.56
N LEU A 64 -1.59 -4.59 -13.54
CA LEU A 64 -2.94 -5.10 -13.74
C LEU A 64 -3.85 -4.13 -14.49
N VAL A 65 -3.74 -2.82 -14.22
CA VAL A 65 -4.57 -1.83 -14.91
C VAL A 65 -3.99 -1.37 -16.24
N SER A 66 -2.68 -1.56 -16.47
CA SER A 66 -2.01 -1.22 -17.72
C SER A 66 -2.11 -2.33 -18.77
N ASP A 67 -2.02 -3.59 -18.34
CA ASP A 67 -2.10 -4.77 -19.20
C ASP A 67 -2.86 -5.90 -18.49
N PRO A 68 -4.18 -5.74 -18.32
CA PRO A 68 -5.00 -6.68 -17.54
C PRO A 68 -5.04 -8.07 -18.15
N GLU A 69 -4.99 -8.18 -19.46
CA GLU A 69 -5.02 -9.48 -20.16
C GLU A 69 -3.79 -10.31 -19.79
N LYS A 70 -2.62 -9.73 -19.91
CA LYS A 70 -1.34 -10.39 -19.56
C LYS A 70 -1.30 -10.80 -18.09
N GLU A 71 -1.61 -9.88 -17.18
CA GLU A 71 -1.53 -10.14 -15.75
C GLU A 71 -2.52 -11.21 -15.28
N ILE A 72 -3.77 -11.18 -15.78
CA ILE A 72 -4.76 -12.20 -15.45
C ILE A 72 -4.45 -13.53 -16.12
N ALA A 73 -3.96 -13.56 -17.36
CA ALA A 73 -3.54 -14.80 -18.00
C ALA A 73 -2.38 -15.47 -17.23
N GLN A 74 -1.39 -14.69 -16.76
CA GLN A 74 -0.31 -15.20 -15.92
C GLN A 74 -0.84 -15.76 -14.61
N LEU A 75 -1.73 -15.02 -13.94
CA LEU A 75 -2.36 -15.49 -12.70
C LEU A 75 -3.14 -16.80 -12.90
N CYS A 76 -3.89 -16.90 -14.00
CA CYS A 76 -4.61 -18.13 -14.34
C CYS A 76 -3.65 -19.30 -14.53
N SER A 77 -2.50 -19.08 -15.18
CA SER A 77 -1.44 -20.08 -15.30
C SER A 77 -0.92 -20.52 -13.92
N ASP A 78 -0.62 -19.58 -13.03
CA ASP A 78 -0.13 -19.86 -11.68
C ASP A 78 -1.15 -20.68 -10.85
N LEU A 79 -2.43 -20.43 -11.07
CA LEU A 79 -3.54 -21.10 -10.40
C LEU A 79 -3.96 -22.41 -11.09
N ASN A 80 -3.38 -22.73 -12.24
CA ASN A 80 -3.78 -23.85 -13.10
C ASN A 80 -5.27 -23.81 -13.50
N ILE A 81 -5.77 -22.63 -13.85
CA ILE A 81 -7.13 -22.40 -14.36
C ILE A 81 -7.06 -21.83 -15.77
N LYS A 82 -8.10 -22.07 -16.56
CA LYS A 82 -8.17 -21.58 -17.93
C LYS A 82 -8.50 -20.07 -17.92
N TYR A 83 -7.71 -19.28 -18.61
CA TYR A 83 -8.03 -17.86 -18.87
C TYR A 83 -9.26 -17.74 -19.80
N SER A 84 -10.10 -16.75 -19.52
CA SER A 84 -11.19 -16.28 -20.40
C SER A 84 -11.16 -14.75 -20.46
N SER A 85 -11.39 -14.18 -21.65
CA SER A 85 -11.50 -12.73 -21.83
C SER A 85 -12.62 -12.09 -21.01
N ASP A 86 -13.63 -12.86 -20.63
CA ASP A 86 -14.72 -12.40 -19.75
C ASP A 86 -14.21 -11.99 -18.35
N MET A 87 -13.04 -12.50 -17.93
CA MET A 87 -12.42 -12.15 -16.64
C MET A 87 -11.98 -10.70 -16.53
N ILE A 88 -11.81 -10.02 -17.66
CA ILE A 88 -11.41 -8.60 -17.72
C ILE A 88 -12.54 -7.70 -18.26
N ASP A 89 -13.65 -8.28 -18.72
CA ASP A 89 -14.82 -7.49 -19.14
C ASP A 89 -15.67 -7.11 -17.92
N THR A 90 -15.41 -5.90 -17.41
CA THR A 90 -16.11 -5.37 -16.22
C THR A 90 -17.63 -5.23 -16.40
N LYS A 91 -18.14 -5.27 -17.66
CA LYS A 91 -19.59 -5.23 -17.94
C LYS A 91 -20.29 -6.50 -17.47
N ASN A 92 -19.54 -7.60 -17.41
CA ASN A 92 -20.06 -8.91 -17.05
C ASN A 92 -19.89 -9.24 -15.56
N PHE A 93 -19.25 -8.36 -14.77
CA PHE A 93 -19.04 -8.60 -13.34
C PHE A 93 -20.39 -8.60 -12.61
N VAL A 94 -20.66 -9.72 -11.98
CA VAL A 94 -21.83 -9.91 -11.09
C VAL A 94 -21.36 -10.22 -9.69
N GLY A 95 -22.17 -9.85 -8.71
CA GLY A 95 -21.87 -10.18 -7.32
C GLY A 95 -21.93 -11.68 -7.06
N LEU A 96 -21.02 -12.19 -6.23
CA LEU A 96 -21.00 -13.59 -5.84
C LEU A 96 -22.35 -13.98 -5.22
N GLY A 97 -22.99 -15.01 -5.78
CA GLY A 97 -24.30 -15.48 -5.33
C GLY A 97 -25.49 -14.59 -5.68
N THR A 98 -25.30 -13.58 -6.53
CA THR A 98 -26.36 -12.69 -7.02
C THR A 98 -26.26 -12.50 -8.53
N ASN A 99 -27.37 -12.15 -9.18
CA ASN A 99 -27.38 -11.72 -10.59
C ASN A 99 -27.24 -10.19 -10.73
N ILE A 100 -26.92 -9.50 -9.65
CA ILE A 100 -26.79 -8.04 -9.63
C ILE A 100 -25.42 -7.67 -10.19
N LYS A 101 -25.39 -6.88 -11.25
CA LYS A 101 -24.16 -6.31 -11.79
C LYS A 101 -23.50 -5.45 -10.72
N GLN A 102 -22.30 -5.85 -10.28
CA GLN A 102 -21.55 -5.13 -9.24
C GLN A 102 -20.54 -4.15 -9.80
N TRP A 103 -20.88 -3.52 -10.92
CA TRP A 103 -20.03 -2.46 -11.38
C TRP A 103 -20.38 -1.17 -10.65
N VAL A 104 -19.46 -0.67 -9.83
CA VAL A 104 -19.56 0.64 -9.20
C VAL A 104 -18.57 1.57 -9.88
N PRO A 105 -19.00 2.71 -10.43
CA PRO A 105 -18.09 3.71 -10.95
C PRO A 105 -17.05 4.07 -9.89
N ASN A 106 -15.80 4.26 -10.31
CA ASN A 106 -14.76 4.68 -9.37
C ASN A 106 -15.13 6.07 -8.83
N SER A 107 -15.63 6.13 -7.60
CA SER A 107 -16.14 7.34 -6.95
C SER A 107 -15.07 8.42 -6.68
N GLY A 108 -13.79 8.11 -6.88
CA GLY A 108 -12.71 9.08 -6.81
C GLY A 108 -12.58 10.01 -8.03
N TYR A 109 -13.43 9.83 -9.05
CA TYR A 109 -13.46 10.66 -10.25
C TYR A 109 -14.87 11.26 -10.39
N VAL A 110 -15.02 12.52 -9.96
CA VAL A 110 -16.33 13.18 -9.83
C VAL A 110 -16.93 13.51 -11.20
N ASP A 111 -16.11 13.69 -12.23
CA ASP A 111 -16.55 14.37 -13.46
C ASP A 111 -16.76 13.46 -14.68
N VAL A 112 -16.41 12.17 -14.62
CA VAL A 112 -16.63 11.25 -15.74
C VAL A 112 -16.98 9.86 -15.24
N PRO A 113 -18.17 9.31 -15.58
CA PRO A 113 -18.47 7.90 -15.34
C PRO A 113 -17.50 7.04 -16.15
N ARG A 114 -16.53 6.40 -15.51
CA ARG A 114 -15.56 5.56 -16.18
C ARG A 114 -15.99 4.12 -16.10
N THR A 115 -16.20 3.52 -17.26
CA THR A 115 -16.49 2.10 -17.42
C THR A 115 -15.18 1.37 -17.72
N GLY A 116 -14.98 0.21 -17.09
CA GLY A 116 -13.84 -0.64 -17.39
C GLY A 116 -12.61 -0.41 -16.49
N ILE A 117 -11.53 -1.06 -16.85
CA ILE A 117 -10.21 -0.95 -16.18
C ILE A 117 -9.56 0.35 -16.65
N PHE A 118 -9.04 1.12 -15.69
CA PHE A 118 -8.55 2.48 -15.95
C PHE A 118 -7.15 2.70 -15.36
N ASN A 119 -6.20 3.07 -16.20
CA ASN A 119 -4.79 3.28 -15.84
C ASN A 119 -4.44 4.74 -15.43
N GLY A 120 -5.29 5.72 -15.73
CA GLY A 120 -5.03 7.15 -15.44
C GLY A 120 -4.93 7.51 -13.96
N SER A 121 -5.07 6.54 -13.04
CA SER A 121 -4.87 6.74 -11.61
C SER A 121 -3.47 6.37 -11.11
N ILE A 122 -2.60 5.80 -11.95
CA ILE A 122 -1.29 5.29 -11.56
C ILE A 122 -0.42 6.43 -11.01
N GLU A 123 -0.25 7.49 -11.79
CA GLU A 123 0.64 8.62 -11.46
C GLU A 123 -0.08 9.81 -10.79
N ARG A 124 -1.38 9.70 -10.53
CA ARG A 124 -2.18 10.81 -9.98
C ARG A 124 -1.66 11.36 -8.65
N TRP A 125 -0.95 10.54 -7.88
CA TRP A 125 -0.36 10.96 -6.63
C TRP A 125 0.64 12.11 -6.79
N ARG A 126 1.28 12.25 -7.97
CA ARG A 126 2.22 13.33 -8.26
C ARG A 126 1.54 14.72 -8.31
N GLU A 127 0.26 14.74 -8.65
CA GLU A 127 -0.55 15.96 -8.71
C GLU A 127 -1.31 16.21 -7.40
N THR A 128 -1.57 15.14 -6.64
CA THR A 128 -2.42 15.19 -5.44
C THR A 128 -1.62 15.42 -4.17
N LEU A 129 -0.41 14.86 -4.07
CA LEU A 129 0.44 14.93 -2.88
C LEU A 129 1.51 16.00 -3.04
N ASP A 130 1.69 16.82 -2.01
CA ASP A 130 2.81 17.74 -1.97
C ASP A 130 4.15 17.06 -1.69
N GLU A 131 5.24 17.77 -1.88
CA GLU A 131 6.61 17.25 -1.65
C GLU A 131 6.83 16.79 -0.20
N THR A 132 6.18 17.42 0.76
CA THR A 132 6.32 17.06 2.18
C THR A 132 5.66 15.71 2.44
N MET A 133 4.45 15.51 1.94
CA MET A 133 3.73 14.25 2.05
C MET A 133 4.45 13.11 1.32
N ILE A 134 4.94 13.35 0.10
CA ILE A 134 5.73 12.36 -0.64
C ILE A 134 6.97 11.97 0.16
N SER A 135 7.70 12.96 0.69
CA SER A 135 8.90 12.70 1.51
C SER A 135 8.57 11.93 2.79
N PHE A 136 7.43 12.22 3.42
CA PHE A 136 6.97 11.51 4.62
C PHE A 136 6.61 10.05 4.30
N ILE A 137 5.89 9.82 3.23
CA ILE A 137 5.54 8.47 2.77
C ILE A 137 6.80 7.66 2.47
N GLU A 138 7.75 8.24 1.76
CA GLU A 138 9.01 7.58 1.42
C GLU A 138 9.89 7.35 2.65
N PHE A 139 9.81 8.20 3.68
CA PHE A 139 10.46 7.93 4.96
C PHE A 139 9.88 6.67 5.62
N ILE A 140 8.56 6.53 5.67
CA ILE A 140 7.94 5.39 6.33
C ILE A 140 8.07 4.10 5.51
N ALA A 141 7.86 4.14 4.20
CA ALA A 141 7.68 2.97 3.35
C ALA A 141 8.75 2.79 2.26
N GLY A 142 9.82 3.60 2.28
CA GLY A 142 10.85 3.61 1.24
C GLY A 142 11.52 2.26 0.98
N PRO A 143 11.95 1.50 2.00
CA PRO A 143 12.53 0.18 1.78
C PRO A 143 11.58 -0.76 1.03
N GLU A 144 10.30 -0.78 1.42
CA GLU A 144 9.30 -1.63 0.81
C GLU A 144 8.90 -1.17 -0.59
N LEU A 145 8.86 0.15 -0.84
CA LEU A 145 8.68 0.70 -2.18
C LEU A 145 9.81 0.24 -3.12
N LYS A 146 11.07 0.33 -2.67
CA LYS A 146 12.23 -0.17 -3.43
C LYS A 146 12.15 -1.66 -3.69
N TYR A 147 11.82 -2.46 -2.67
CA TYR A 147 11.66 -3.90 -2.81
C TYR A 147 10.63 -4.27 -3.88
N LEU A 148 9.51 -3.55 -3.93
CA LEU A 148 8.49 -3.72 -4.96
C LEU A 148 8.87 -3.09 -6.31
N GLY A 149 10.05 -2.47 -6.43
CA GLY A 149 10.55 -1.87 -7.67
C GLY A 149 9.86 -0.56 -8.04
N TYR A 150 9.42 0.22 -7.04
CA TYR A 150 8.96 1.60 -7.24
C TYR A 150 10.11 2.59 -7.09
N ASP A 151 10.20 3.53 -8.00
CA ASP A 151 11.17 4.62 -7.91
C ASP A 151 10.82 5.60 -6.80
N LEU A 152 11.82 6.01 -6.01
CA LEU A 152 11.68 7.07 -5.00
C LEU A 152 12.02 8.42 -5.58
N VAL A 153 11.26 9.45 -5.20
CA VAL A 153 11.57 10.85 -5.52
C VAL A 153 12.79 11.31 -4.73
N ASN A 154 12.88 10.92 -3.45
CA ASN A 154 13.98 11.29 -2.54
C ASN A 154 15.00 10.14 -2.39
N ARG A 155 15.57 9.67 -3.49
CA ARG A 155 16.42 8.47 -3.58
C ARG A 155 17.51 8.38 -2.49
N ASP A 156 18.21 9.50 -2.24
CA ASP A 156 19.40 9.52 -1.37
C ASP A 156 19.11 9.88 0.09
N ASN A 157 17.97 10.48 0.36
CA ASN A 157 17.64 11.05 1.67
C ASN A 157 16.30 10.58 2.25
N TYR A 158 15.68 9.54 1.68
CA TYR A 158 14.37 9.09 2.14
C TYR A 158 14.37 8.59 3.60
N SER A 159 15.47 8.03 4.09
CA SER A 159 15.59 7.48 5.45
C SER A 159 15.82 8.52 6.55
N LYS A 160 15.98 9.82 6.19
CA LYS A 160 16.24 10.88 7.16
C LYS A 160 14.93 11.57 7.56
N PRO A 161 14.59 11.60 8.86
CA PRO A 161 13.41 12.34 9.32
C PRO A 161 13.63 13.83 9.09
N LYS A 162 12.59 14.51 8.58
CA LYS A 162 12.60 15.95 8.33
C LYS A 162 11.74 16.66 9.37
N LYS A 163 12.18 17.85 9.83
CA LYS A 163 11.45 18.64 10.83
C LYS A 163 9.96 18.88 10.43
N ARG A 164 9.69 19.08 9.15
CA ARG A 164 8.34 19.31 8.61
C ARG A 164 7.40 18.09 8.79
N PHE A 165 7.92 16.87 9.04
CA PHE A 165 7.08 15.69 9.30
C PHE A 165 6.30 15.79 10.61
N TYR A 166 6.82 16.54 11.56
CA TYR A 166 6.12 16.75 12.85
C TYR A 166 4.80 17.50 12.68
N ASN A 167 4.65 18.35 11.66
CA ASN A 167 3.38 19.01 11.39
C ASN A 167 2.30 18.00 10.98
N ILE A 168 2.65 17.06 10.09
CA ILE A 168 1.74 15.96 9.70
C ILE A 168 1.32 15.16 10.95
N ILE A 169 2.28 14.82 11.80
CA ILE A 169 2.03 14.04 13.02
C ILE A 169 1.11 14.79 14.00
N LEU A 170 1.32 16.09 14.18
CA LEU A 170 0.48 16.92 15.05
C LEU A 170 -0.95 17.04 14.51
N GLU A 171 -1.13 17.19 13.21
CA GLU A 171 -2.44 17.20 12.57
C GLU A 171 -3.17 15.87 12.74
N GLU A 172 -2.46 14.76 12.59
CA GLU A 172 -3.02 13.41 12.78
C GLU A 172 -3.41 13.13 14.23
N ASN A 173 -2.67 13.61 15.21
CA ASN A 173 -3.03 13.48 16.63
C ASN A 173 -4.32 14.24 16.96
N ASN A 174 -4.55 15.39 16.32
CA ASN A 174 -5.75 16.20 16.54
C ASN A 174 -6.99 15.62 15.83
N ASN A 175 -6.78 14.81 14.78
CA ASN A 175 -7.83 14.22 13.94
C ASN A 175 -8.09 12.74 14.28
N SER A 176 -7.93 12.32 15.53
CA SER A 176 -8.06 10.92 15.93
C SER A 176 -9.38 10.29 15.45
N LEU A 177 -9.27 9.23 14.69
CA LEU A 177 -10.39 8.51 14.11
C LEU A 177 -11.06 7.62 15.16
N GLY A 178 -12.35 7.82 15.35
CA GLY A 178 -13.15 7.21 16.40
C GLY A 178 -13.33 5.68 16.36
N TRP A 179 -12.66 4.96 15.45
CA TRP A 179 -12.65 3.48 15.45
C TRP A 179 -11.41 2.88 16.12
N ARG A 180 -10.41 3.69 16.41
CA ARG A 180 -9.29 3.30 17.25
C ARG A 180 -9.54 3.82 18.65
N THR A 181 -9.92 2.92 19.53
CA THR A 181 -9.99 3.21 20.95
C THR A 181 -8.60 3.51 21.50
N ASP A 182 -8.48 4.66 22.09
CA ASP A 182 -7.63 5.02 23.22
C ASP A 182 -6.11 5.16 23.11
N ASN A 183 -5.41 4.78 22.05
CA ASN A 183 -3.94 4.94 21.99
C ASN A 183 -3.37 5.18 20.59
N ASN A 184 -4.03 6.00 19.80
CA ASN A 184 -3.51 6.38 18.51
C ASN A 184 -2.56 7.57 18.63
N ASP A 185 -1.45 7.34 19.25
CA ASP A 185 -0.38 8.30 19.30
C ASP A 185 0.43 8.22 17.99
N ALA A 186 0.08 9.06 17.03
CA ALA A 186 0.84 9.17 15.78
C ALA A 186 2.31 9.55 16.03
N ALA A 187 2.58 10.25 17.12
CA ALA A 187 3.94 10.56 17.54
C ALA A 187 4.68 9.31 18.02
N LEU A 188 4.00 8.41 18.74
CA LEU A 188 4.58 7.12 19.14
C LEU A 188 4.86 6.25 17.89
N ASP A 189 3.91 6.17 16.99
CA ASP A 189 4.06 5.44 15.72
C ASP A 189 5.23 6.00 14.90
N PHE A 190 5.39 7.31 14.83
CA PHE A 190 6.51 7.96 14.16
C PHE A 190 7.84 7.68 14.85
N SER A 191 7.87 7.69 16.17
CA SER A 191 9.06 7.33 16.96
C SER A 191 9.53 5.90 16.67
N PHE A 192 8.60 4.97 16.49
CA PHE A 192 8.94 3.60 16.06
C PHE A 192 9.54 3.57 14.66
N GLU A 193 9.09 4.39 13.73
CA GLU A 193 9.69 4.45 12.40
C GLU A 193 11.11 5.07 12.43
N ILE A 194 11.35 6.06 13.28
CA ILE A 194 12.70 6.58 13.52
C ILE A 194 13.61 5.48 14.08
N LEU A 195 13.13 4.74 15.09
CA LEU A 195 13.87 3.60 15.65
C LEU A 195 14.15 2.53 14.58
N ARG A 196 13.18 2.24 13.72
CA ARG A 196 13.35 1.31 12.61
C ARG A 196 14.48 1.74 11.67
N HIS A 197 14.51 3.00 11.26
CA HIS A 197 15.61 3.52 10.41
C HIS A 197 16.96 3.45 11.10
N PHE A 198 16.99 3.69 12.40
CA PHE A 198 18.21 3.49 13.20
C PHE A 198 18.66 2.01 13.18
N CYS A 199 17.76 1.07 13.36
CA CYS A 199 18.07 -0.37 13.26
C CYS A 199 18.59 -0.74 11.87
N LEU A 200 17.95 -0.26 10.80
CA LEU A 200 18.40 -0.51 9.43
C LEU A 200 19.80 0.05 9.17
N ALA A 201 20.07 1.29 9.59
CA ALA A 201 21.36 1.95 9.38
C ALA A 201 22.52 1.26 10.14
N ASN A 202 22.22 0.57 11.24
CA ASN A 202 23.21 -0.10 12.08
C ASN A 202 23.18 -1.64 11.94
N ASN A 203 22.43 -2.17 10.97
CA ASN A 203 22.26 -3.62 10.75
C ASN A 203 21.84 -4.38 12.03
N LEU A 204 20.97 -3.77 12.84
CA LEU A 204 20.49 -4.36 14.08
C LEU A 204 19.30 -5.28 13.79
N ASP A 205 19.56 -6.58 13.87
CA ASP A 205 18.55 -7.66 13.69
C ASP A 205 18.15 -8.30 15.03
N ASP A 206 18.41 -7.64 16.14
CA ASP A 206 18.14 -8.22 17.45
C ASP A 206 16.65 -8.54 17.60
N LEU A 207 16.37 -9.85 17.72
CA LEU A 207 15.02 -10.37 17.93
C LEU A 207 14.32 -9.77 19.15
N ASN A 208 15.07 -9.35 20.16
CA ASN A 208 14.51 -8.73 21.36
C ASN A 208 13.99 -7.32 21.07
N ILE A 209 14.71 -6.56 20.25
CA ILE A 209 14.23 -5.23 19.78
C ILE A 209 12.99 -5.42 18.92
N ILE A 210 13.01 -6.36 17.95
CA ILE A 210 11.91 -6.65 17.06
C ILE A 210 10.67 -7.07 17.86
N LYS A 211 10.79 -8.04 18.77
CA LYS A 211 9.67 -8.52 19.60
C LYS A 211 9.14 -7.45 20.53
N ARG A 212 10.00 -6.68 21.16
CA ARG A 212 9.62 -5.64 22.13
C ARG A 212 8.82 -4.51 21.50
N PHE A 213 9.15 -4.14 20.25
CA PHE A 213 8.55 -2.99 19.57
C PHE A 213 7.69 -3.38 18.37
N PHE A 214 7.49 -4.68 18.09
CA PHE A 214 6.78 -5.18 16.90
C PHE A 214 7.27 -4.54 15.60
N LEU A 215 8.59 -4.38 15.49
CA LEU A 215 9.23 -3.81 14.31
C LEU A 215 9.54 -4.90 13.27
N PHE A 216 9.36 -4.55 12.01
CA PHE A 216 10.02 -5.22 10.90
C PHE A 216 11.11 -4.26 10.41
N PRO A 217 12.34 -4.33 10.93
CA PRO A 217 13.39 -3.36 10.61
C PRO A 217 13.76 -3.42 9.13
N LYS A 218 13.82 -4.60 8.56
CA LYS A 218 14.09 -4.80 7.14
C LYS A 218 13.09 -5.81 6.54
N ILE A 219 12.94 -5.74 5.23
CA ILE A 219 12.34 -6.82 4.48
C ILE A 219 13.36 -7.95 4.49
N PRO A 220 12.98 -9.19 4.86
CA PRO A 220 13.86 -10.32 4.69
C PRO A 220 14.34 -10.31 3.23
N PHE A 221 15.65 -10.40 2.98
CA PHE A 221 16.25 -10.47 1.63
C PHE A 221 16.61 -9.12 0.95
N LEU A 222 16.56 -7.98 1.66
CA LEU A 222 17.23 -6.76 1.19
C LEU A 222 18.62 -6.65 1.81
#